data_5ae671ed8ccbe44f658b7d58f9a2fd4f
#
_entry.id   5ae671ed8ccbe44f658b7d58f9a2fd4f
#
_cell.length_a   1.000
_cell.length_b   1.000
_cell.length_c   1.000
_cell.angle_alpha   90.00
_cell.angle_beta   90.00
_cell.angle_gamma   90.00
#
_symmetry.space_group_name_H-M   'P 1'
#
loop_
_entity.id
_entity.type
_entity.pdbx_description
1 polymer ?
#
loop_
_entity_poly.entity_id
_entity_poly.type
_entity_poly.pdbx_seq_one_letter_code
_entity_poly.pdbx_strand_id
1 'polypeptide(L)'
;MKISVLTATYNRANLLDKLYASLLINSNNCPDVQLEWLVMDDGSTDNTKRIMEEYCKERLIDIKYFYQENQGKMTAINNLVKVATGDLIVECDSDDYFTRDAFRVVVQALQACKDMGETYALVFLKYTKDGQNMGNNFIEDDYPSTMFDLYFKNGITGEKALVYNASIRKQFEYKLEHNEKFVTEARLHHEMDLQYQVRCFNRPIM
;
A
#
# COMPACT_ATOMS: atom_id res chain seq x y z
N MET A 1 -14.27 -5.25 -8.68
CA MET A 1 -13.53 -4.61 -7.58
C MET A 1 -12.30 -3.90 -8.14
N LYS A 2 -11.98 -2.73 -7.62
CA LYS A 2 -10.82 -1.95 -8.07
C LYS A 2 -9.83 -1.74 -6.93
N ILE A 3 -8.53 -1.91 -7.21
CA ILE A 3 -7.43 -1.65 -6.28
C ILE A 3 -6.63 -0.44 -6.78
N SER A 4 -6.44 0.55 -5.92
CA SER A 4 -5.52 1.67 -6.15
C SER A 4 -4.20 1.37 -5.44
N VAL A 5 -3.11 1.21 -6.18
CA VAL A 5 -1.75 1.14 -5.64
C VAL A 5 -1.17 2.54 -5.66
N LEU A 6 -0.75 3.05 -4.50
CA LEU A 6 -0.20 4.39 -4.32
C LEU A 6 1.29 4.31 -4.05
N THR A 7 2.09 5.01 -4.84
CA THR A 7 3.55 5.05 -4.69
C THR A 7 4.04 6.49 -4.68
N ALA A 8 4.70 6.89 -3.60
CA ALA A 8 5.51 8.09 -3.57
C ALA A 8 6.95 7.74 -3.99
N THR A 9 7.55 8.55 -4.85
CA THR A 9 8.92 8.32 -5.32
C THR A 9 9.72 9.63 -5.33
N TYR A 10 11.02 9.53 -5.04
CA TYR A 10 11.96 10.65 -5.13
C TYR A 10 13.36 10.14 -5.46
N ASN A 11 13.86 10.45 -6.66
CA ASN A 11 15.17 10.02 -7.16
C ASN A 11 15.41 8.49 -7.05
N ARG A 12 14.40 7.69 -7.44
CA ARG A 12 14.40 6.22 -7.35
C ARG A 12 14.03 5.54 -8.66
N ALA A 13 14.35 6.17 -9.81
CA ALA A 13 14.05 5.64 -11.15
C ALA A 13 14.41 4.16 -11.32
N ASN A 14 15.58 3.75 -10.81
CA ASN A 14 16.11 2.39 -10.93
C ASN A 14 15.40 1.32 -10.08
N LEU A 15 14.44 1.70 -9.24
CA LEU A 15 13.70 0.79 -8.37
C LEU A 15 12.29 0.47 -8.90
N LEU A 16 11.73 1.36 -9.73
CA LEU A 16 10.35 1.28 -10.21
C LEU A 16 10.09 0.08 -11.13
N ASP A 17 11.10 -0.43 -11.85
CA ASP A 17 10.96 -1.56 -12.77
C ASP A 17 10.40 -2.82 -12.09
N LYS A 18 10.87 -3.13 -10.87
CA LYS A 18 10.43 -4.31 -10.12
C LYS A 18 8.98 -4.19 -9.68
N LEU A 19 8.60 -3.01 -9.17
CA LEU A 19 7.23 -2.74 -8.80
C LEU A 19 6.32 -2.83 -10.01
N TYR A 20 6.66 -2.17 -11.12
CA TYR A 20 5.90 -2.21 -12.37
C TYR A 20 5.70 -3.65 -12.87
N ALA A 21 6.78 -4.42 -12.98
CA ALA A 21 6.70 -5.83 -13.39
C ALA A 21 5.79 -6.66 -12.48
N SER A 22 5.84 -6.45 -11.16
CA SER A 22 4.98 -7.16 -10.21
C SER A 22 3.51 -6.80 -10.37
N LEU A 23 3.20 -5.53 -10.69
CA LEU A 23 1.84 -5.07 -10.97
C LEU A 23 1.29 -5.70 -12.25
N LEU A 24 2.09 -5.79 -13.32
CA LEU A 24 1.70 -6.47 -14.56
C LEU A 24 1.39 -7.96 -14.32
N ILE A 25 2.25 -8.66 -13.55
CA ILE A 25 2.02 -10.07 -13.20
C ILE A 25 0.69 -10.24 -12.45
N ASN A 26 0.44 -9.40 -11.45
CA ASN A 26 -0.79 -9.48 -10.64
C ASN A 26 -2.04 -9.11 -11.43
N SER A 27 -1.98 -8.11 -12.30
CA SER A 27 -3.07 -7.74 -13.22
C SER A 27 -3.44 -8.90 -14.13
N ASN A 28 -2.46 -9.60 -14.70
CA ASN A 28 -2.68 -10.76 -15.56
C ASN A 28 -3.20 -11.98 -14.77
N ASN A 29 -2.72 -12.21 -13.55
CA ASN A 29 -3.11 -13.36 -12.73
C ASN A 29 -4.48 -13.18 -12.05
N CYS A 30 -5.00 -11.95 -11.98
CA CYS A 30 -6.29 -11.65 -11.34
C CYS A 30 -7.12 -10.67 -12.22
N PRO A 31 -7.59 -11.10 -13.40
CA PRO A 31 -8.25 -10.23 -14.39
C PRO A 31 -9.57 -9.63 -13.91
N ASP A 32 -10.20 -10.20 -12.88
CA ASP A 32 -11.42 -9.69 -12.25
C ASP A 32 -11.17 -8.47 -11.35
N VAL A 33 -9.90 -8.15 -11.08
CA VAL A 33 -9.49 -6.97 -10.32
C VAL A 33 -9.05 -5.88 -11.29
N GLN A 34 -9.74 -4.75 -11.28
CA GLN A 34 -9.26 -3.55 -11.95
C GLN A 34 -8.14 -2.93 -11.12
N LEU A 35 -7.02 -2.64 -11.76
CA LEU A 35 -5.85 -2.02 -11.12
C LEU A 35 -5.66 -0.60 -11.64
N GLU A 36 -5.46 0.35 -10.73
CA GLU A 36 -4.82 1.62 -11.05
C GLU A 36 -3.54 1.80 -10.24
N TRP A 37 -2.49 2.25 -10.87
CA TRP A 37 -1.24 2.63 -10.21
C TRP A 37 -1.07 4.14 -10.24
N LEU A 38 -1.13 4.76 -9.08
CA LEU A 38 -0.99 6.19 -8.89
C LEU A 38 0.39 6.49 -8.34
N VAL A 39 1.19 7.23 -9.07
CA VAL A 39 2.57 7.57 -8.69
C VAL A 39 2.68 9.07 -8.49
N MET A 40 3.12 9.49 -7.31
CA MET A 40 3.52 10.87 -7.02
C MET A 40 5.03 10.97 -6.98
N ASP A 41 5.58 11.69 -7.94
CA ASP A 41 6.97 12.08 -7.95
C ASP A 41 7.15 13.33 -7.09
N ASP A 42 7.84 13.17 -5.99
CA ASP A 42 8.07 14.22 -4.99
C ASP A 42 9.31 15.08 -5.33
N GLY A 43 9.40 15.51 -6.59
CA GLY A 43 10.44 16.45 -7.03
C GLY A 43 11.73 15.79 -7.52
N SER A 44 11.66 14.61 -8.18
CA SER A 44 12.84 13.93 -8.70
C SER A 44 13.58 14.74 -9.77
N THR A 45 14.90 14.59 -9.76
CA THR A 45 15.83 15.18 -10.74
C THR A 45 16.54 14.14 -11.59
N ASP A 46 16.29 12.85 -11.32
CA ASP A 46 16.80 11.71 -12.09
C ASP A 46 15.88 11.33 -13.26
N ASN A 47 16.01 10.11 -13.77
CA ASN A 47 15.21 9.63 -14.90
C ASN A 47 13.79 9.19 -14.54
N THR A 48 13.29 9.44 -13.30
CA THR A 48 11.96 8.99 -12.85
C THR A 48 10.86 9.39 -13.81
N LYS A 49 10.77 10.66 -14.18
CA LYS A 49 9.75 11.17 -15.12
C LYS A 49 9.77 10.42 -16.45
N ARG A 50 10.95 10.25 -17.06
CA ARG A 50 11.09 9.57 -18.36
C ARG A 50 10.59 8.11 -18.29
N ILE A 51 10.98 7.38 -17.25
CA ILE A 51 10.57 5.99 -17.05
C ILE A 51 9.05 5.90 -16.87
N MET A 52 8.46 6.76 -16.05
CA MET A 52 7.02 6.77 -15.84
C MET A 52 6.23 7.12 -17.10
N GLU A 53 6.74 8.06 -17.93
CA GLU A 53 6.14 8.38 -19.24
C GLU A 53 6.20 7.18 -20.19
N GLU A 54 7.26 6.36 -20.15
CA GLU A 54 7.39 5.13 -20.92
C GLU A 54 6.34 4.10 -20.48
N TYR A 55 6.19 3.82 -19.18
CA TYR A 55 5.17 2.91 -18.66
C TYR A 55 3.73 3.37 -19.00
N CYS A 56 3.44 4.66 -18.88
CA CYS A 56 2.13 5.19 -19.26
C CYS A 56 1.81 4.98 -20.76
N LYS A 57 2.82 5.02 -21.64
CA LYS A 57 2.65 4.79 -23.09
C LYS A 57 2.35 3.33 -23.44
N GLU A 58 2.82 2.37 -22.64
CA GLU A 58 2.57 0.95 -22.87
C GLU A 58 1.09 0.57 -22.70
N ARG A 59 0.32 1.29 -21.86
CA ARG A 59 -1.11 1.09 -21.61
C ARG A 59 -1.48 -0.35 -21.19
N LEU A 60 -0.59 -1.04 -20.50
CA LEU A 60 -0.81 -2.41 -20.02
C LEU A 60 -1.64 -2.45 -18.75
N ILE A 61 -1.54 -1.40 -17.93
CA ILE A 61 -2.37 -1.14 -16.74
C ILE A 61 -2.73 0.36 -16.70
N ASP A 62 -3.74 0.75 -15.89
CA ASP A 62 -4.10 2.15 -15.70
C ASP A 62 -3.05 2.83 -14.79
N ILE A 63 -2.17 3.66 -15.37
CA ILE A 63 -1.12 4.39 -14.64
C ILE A 63 -1.42 5.88 -14.72
N LYS A 64 -1.38 6.55 -13.56
CA LYS A 64 -1.44 8.01 -13.46
C LYS A 64 -0.21 8.52 -12.74
N TYR A 65 0.59 9.31 -13.44
CA TYR A 65 1.78 9.95 -12.92
C TYR A 65 1.52 11.41 -12.60
N PHE A 66 1.86 11.80 -11.38
CA PHE A 66 1.76 13.16 -10.86
C PHE A 66 3.14 13.65 -10.43
N TYR A 67 3.35 14.94 -10.44
CA TYR A 67 4.56 15.60 -9.97
C TYR A 67 4.21 16.68 -8.96
N GLN A 68 4.99 16.80 -7.90
CA GLN A 68 4.96 17.91 -6.96
C GLN A 68 6.38 18.36 -6.62
N GLU A 69 6.55 19.60 -6.14
CA GLU A 69 7.79 20.01 -5.49
C GLU A 69 7.99 19.19 -4.20
N ASN A 70 9.24 18.90 -3.85
CA ASN A 70 9.57 17.99 -2.74
C ASN A 70 8.98 18.46 -1.39
N GLN A 71 7.93 17.80 -0.95
CA GLN A 71 7.21 18.01 0.31
C GLN A 71 7.22 16.78 1.24
N GLY A 72 7.86 15.69 0.82
CA GLY A 72 7.97 14.45 1.59
C GLY A 72 6.91 13.40 1.27
N LYS A 73 7.26 12.13 1.57
CA LYS A 73 6.45 10.92 1.29
C LYS A 73 4.99 11.09 1.76
N MET A 74 4.79 11.58 2.97
CA MET A 74 3.45 11.62 3.57
C MET A 74 2.51 12.60 2.88
N THR A 75 3.03 13.77 2.45
CA THR A 75 2.28 14.71 1.61
C THR A 75 1.95 14.10 0.26
N ALA A 76 2.90 13.42 -0.37
CA ALA A 76 2.69 12.73 -1.64
C ALA A 76 1.58 11.66 -1.52
N ILE A 77 1.61 10.84 -0.48
CA ILE A 77 0.56 9.83 -0.22
C ILE A 77 -0.80 10.47 0.05
N ASN A 78 -0.87 11.52 0.88
CA ASN A 78 -2.13 12.25 1.12
C ASN A 78 -2.75 12.74 -0.19
N ASN A 79 -1.93 13.28 -1.10
CA ASN A 79 -2.42 13.76 -2.40
C ASN A 79 -2.90 12.60 -3.29
N LEU A 80 -2.23 11.44 -3.25
CA LEU A 80 -2.66 10.26 -4.00
C LEU A 80 -3.97 9.66 -3.45
N VAL A 81 -4.16 9.61 -2.14
CA VAL A 81 -5.40 9.13 -1.49
C VAL A 81 -6.61 9.92 -1.96
N LYS A 82 -6.49 11.24 -2.15
CA LYS A 82 -7.57 12.12 -2.62
C LYS A 82 -8.06 11.77 -4.04
N VAL A 83 -7.16 11.31 -4.91
CA VAL A 83 -7.44 11.00 -6.31
C VAL A 83 -7.63 9.51 -6.60
N ALA A 84 -7.37 8.64 -5.65
CA ALA A 84 -7.59 7.21 -5.76
C ALA A 84 -9.07 6.90 -5.97
N THR A 85 -9.39 5.97 -6.87
CA THR A 85 -10.76 5.60 -7.23
C THR A 85 -11.11 4.14 -6.91
N GLY A 86 -10.16 3.37 -6.38
CA GLY A 86 -10.35 1.98 -6.00
C GLY A 86 -11.24 1.79 -4.77
N ASP A 87 -11.80 0.60 -4.66
CA ASP A 87 -12.50 0.14 -3.45
C ASP A 87 -11.52 -0.13 -2.31
N LEU A 88 -10.30 -0.54 -2.69
CA LEU A 88 -9.16 -0.78 -1.81
C LEU A 88 -7.98 0.13 -2.20
N ILE A 89 -7.20 0.52 -1.20
CA ILE A 89 -5.96 1.29 -1.36
C ILE A 89 -4.80 0.49 -0.79
N VAL A 90 -3.70 0.40 -1.54
CA VAL A 90 -2.43 -0.17 -1.06
C VAL A 90 -1.34 0.87 -1.21
N GLU A 91 -0.75 1.28 -0.09
CA GLU A 91 0.44 2.13 -0.09
C GLU A 91 1.66 1.22 -0.27
N CYS A 92 2.36 1.38 -1.40
CA CYS A 92 3.51 0.55 -1.77
C CYS A 92 4.72 1.43 -2.05
N ASP A 93 5.79 1.23 -1.30
CA ASP A 93 7.02 1.98 -1.48
C ASP A 93 7.68 1.65 -2.82
N SER A 94 8.41 2.61 -3.38
CA SER A 94 9.04 2.49 -4.70
C SER A 94 10.12 1.40 -4.79
N ASP A 95 10.59 0.88 -3.67
CA ASP A 95 11.57 -0.22 -3.53
C ASP A 95 10.94 -1.57 -3.12
N ASP A 96 9.63 -1.58 -2.88
CA ASP A 96 8.83 -2.78 -2.65
C ASP A 96 8.20 -3.31 -3.95
N TYR A 97 7.74 -4.56 -3.91
CA TYR A 97 7.02 -5.18 -5.02
C TYR A 97 6.12 -6.31 -4.51
N PHE A 98 5.09 -6.60 -5.26
CA PHE A 98 4.10 -7.61 -4.91
C PHE A 98 4.58 -9.03 -5.18
N THR A 99 4.19 -9.99 -4.34
CA THR A 99 4.31 -11.42 -4.66
C THR A 99 3.45 -11.75 -5.90
N ARG A 100 3.74 -12.89 -6.54
CA ARG A 100 3.10 -13.28 -7.80
C ARG A 100 1.57 -13.34 -7.78
N ASP A 101 1.00 -13.71 -6.64
CA ASP A 101 -0.45 -13.93 -6.46
C ASP A 101 -1.08 -12.98 -5.43
N ALA A 102 -0.41 -11.85 -5.15
CA ALA A 102 -0.82 -10.91 -4.09
C ALA A 102 -2.28 -10.48 -4.22
N PHE A 103 -2.73 -10.08 -5.40
CA PHE A 103 -4.11 -9.60 -5.58
C PHE A 103 -5.14 -10.72 -5.42
N ARG A 104 -4.81 -11.95 -5.81
CA ARG A 104 -5.66 -13.10 -5.55
C ARG A 104 -5.78 -13.38 -4.04
N VAL A 105 -4.67 -13.28 -3.31
CA VAL A 105 -4.64 -13.42 -1.84
C VAL A 105 -5.50 -12.34 -1.19
N VAL A 106 -5.40 -11.08 -1.64
CA VAL A 106 -6.24 -9.97 -1.15
C VAL A 106 -7.72 -10.24 -1.40
N VAL A 107 -8.10 -10.68 -2.60
CA VAL A 107 -9.51 -11.02 -2.94
C VAL A 107 -10.05 -12.12 -2.03
N GLN A 108 -9.26 -13.17 -1.81
CA GLN A 108 -9.66 -14.29 -0.94
C GLN A 108 -9.82 -13.83 0.52
N ALA A 109 -8.91 -13.00 1.02
CA ALA A 109 -9.00 -12.44 2.36
C ALA A 109 -10.23 -11.53 2.52
N LEU A 110 -10.51 -10.69 1.52
CA LEU A 110 -11.70 -9.84 1.52
C LEU A 110 -12.99 -10.65 1.54
N GLN A 111 -13.06 -11.74 0.78
CA GLN A 111 -14.23 -12.65 0.76
C GLN A 111 -14.42 -13.40 2.09
N ALA A 112 -13.33 -13.71 2.78
CA ALA A 112 -13.36 -14.34 4.10
C ALA A 112 -13.75 -13.36 5.21
N CYS A 113 -13.40 -12.10 5.09
CA CYS A 113 -13.63 -11.05 6.08
C CYS A 113 -15.14 -10.77 6.22
N LYS A 114 -15.68 -11.00 7.42
CA LYS A 114 -17.12 -10.86 7.70
C LYS A 114 -17.58 -9.44 7.98
N ASP A 115 -16.66 -8.54 8.32
CA ASP A 115 -17.00 -7.22 8.82
C ASP A 115 -16.08 -6.12 8.26
N MET A 116 -16.21 -5.87 6.95
CA MET A 116 -15.46 -4.79 6.29
C MET A 116 -15.93 -3.39 6.67
N GLY A 117 -17.12 -3.26 7.26
CA GLY A 117 -17.63 -1.95 7.70
C GLY A 117 -16.85 -1.36 8.87
N GLU A 118 -16.35 -2.20 9.76
CA GLU A 118 -15.53 -1.82 10.92
C GLU A 118 -14.03 -2.07 10.72
N THR A 119 -13.64 -2.63 9.55
CA THR A 119 -12.25 -2.97 9.23
C THR A 119 -11.64 -1.91 8.32
N TYR A 120 -10.67 -1.15 8.83
CA TYR A 120 -10.00 -0.15 8.02
C TYR A 120 -8.90 -0.72 7.13
N ALA A 121 -8.30 -1.86 7.50
CA ALA A 121 -7.31 -2.53 6.65
C ALA A 121 -7.25 -4.04 6.88
N LEU A 122 -6.94 -4.77 5.80
CA LEU A 122 -6.43 -6.13 5.85
C LEU A 122 -4.91 -6.06 5.95
N VAL A 123 -4.31 -6.76 6.90
CA VAL A 123 -2.88 -6.74 7.19
C VAL A 123 -2.26 -8.08 6.81
N PHE A 124 -1.21 -8.01 5.99
CA PHE A 124 -0.53 -9.17 5.42
C PHE A 124 0.95 -9.19 5.80
N LEU A 125 1.57 -10.35 5.66
CA LEU A 125 3.01 -10.49 5.81
C LEU A 125 3.76 -9.80 4.66
N LYS A 126 4.94 -9.28 4.97
CA LYS A 126 5.97 -8.90 3.99
C LYS A 126 7.11 -9.90 4.04
N TYR A 127 7.70 -10.19 2.89
CA TYR A 127 8.87 -11.04 2.77
C TYR A 127 10.09 -10.22 2.37
N THR A 128 11.24 -10.63 2.82
CA THR A 128 12.53 -10.15 2.31
C THR A 128 12.73 -10.62 0.87
N LYS A 129 13.71 -10.03 0.18
CA LYS A 129 14.11 -10.45 -1.18
C LYS A 129 14.48 -11.93 -1.27
N ASP A 130 14.91 -12.53 -0.15
CA ASP A 130 15.28 -13.96 -0.05
C ASP A 130 14.09 -14.85 0.34
N GLY A 131 12.86 -14.29 0.36
CA GLY A 131 11.63 -15.04 0.65
C GLY A 131 11.43 -15.39 2.13
N GLN A 132 12.11 -14.71 3.04
CA GLN A 132 11.92 -14.88 4.48
C GLN A 132 10.88 -13.89 5.00
N ASN A 133 10.09 -14.30 5.99
CA ASN A 133 9.14 -13.42 6.63
C ASN A 133 9.85 -12.25 7.33
N MET A 134 9.41 -11.03 7.09
CA MET A 134 9.89 -9.84 7.80
C MET A 134 9.18 -9.75 9.17
N GLY A 135 9.71 -10.47 10.15
CA GLY A 135 9.19 -10.57 11.50
C GLY A 135 8.45 -11.88 11.78
N ASN A 136 7.49 -11.85 12.69
CA ASN A 136 6.73 -13.03 13.09
C ASN A 136 5.32 -13.07 12.45
N ASN A 137 4.68 -14.23 12.54
CA ASN A 137 3.31 -14.46 12.12
C ASN A 137 2.33 -13.89 13.13
N PHE A 138 1.10 -13.63 12.66
CA PHE A 138 -0.04 -13.36 13.53
C PHE A 138 -0.48 -14.65 14.25
N ILE A 139 -1.30 -14.50 15.29
CA ILE A 139 -1.79 -15.61 16.12
C ILE A 139 -2.54 -16.64 15.27
N GLU A 140 -3.40 -16.15 14.36
CA GLU A 140 -4.19 -16.95 13.42
C GLU A 140 -4.56 -16.16 12.16
N ASP A 141 -5.12 -16.82 11.16
CA ASP A 141 -5.67 -16.14 9.97
C ASP A 141 -7.02 -15.51 10.30
N ASP A 142 -7.31 -14.40 9.65
CA ASP A 142 -8.51 -13.57 9.88
C ASP A 142 -8.63 -13.07 11.33
N TYR A 143 -7.49 -12.79 11.95
CA TYR A 143 -7.37 -12.31 13.32
C TYR A 143 -7.73 -10.83 13.44
N PRO A 144 -8.81 -10.46 14.20
CA PRO A 144 -9.16 -9.07 14.42
C PRO A 144 -8.23 -8.44 15.47
N SER A 145 -7.77 -7.23 15.21
CA SER A 145 -6.90 -6.49 16.13
C SER A 145 -6.92 -4.99 15.83
N THR A 146 -6.08 -4.23 16.53
CA THR A 146 -5.64 -2.90 16.15
C THR A 146 -4.15 -2.94 15.84
N MET A 147 -3.62 -2.01 15.06
CA MET A 147 -2.16 -1.94 14.83
C MET A 147 -1.42 -1.71 16.14
N PHE A 148 -1.98 -0.92 17.06
CA PHE A 148 -1.41 -0.73 18.39
C PHE A 148 -1.30 -2.06 19.14
N ASP A 149 -2.39 -2.82 19.23
CA ASP A 149 -2.40 -4.10 19.95
C ASP A 149 -1.47 -5.14 19.33
N LEU A 150 -1.38 -5.19 18.00
CA LEU A 150 -0.45 -6.09 17.30
C LEU A 150 0.99 -5.88 17.78
N TYR A 151 1.48 -4.65 17.76
CA TYR A 151 2.88 -4.36 18.07
C TYR A 151 3.17 -4.29 19.56
N PHE A 152 2.27 -3.71 20.36
CA PHE A 152 2.54 -3.42 21.77
C PHE A 152 2.00 -4.46 22.76
N LYS A 153 0.94 -5.21 22.40
CA LYS A 153 0.39 -6.26 23.26
C LYS A 153 0.71 -7.67 22.77
N ASN A 154 0.61 -7.88 21.45
CA ASN A 154 0.76 -9.23 20.86
C ASN A 154 2.19 -9.53 20.42
N GLY A 155 3.13 -8.59 20.57
CA GLY A 155 4.55 -8.78 20.26
C GLY A 155 4.83 -9.02 18.77
N ILE A 156 3.97 -8.53 17.87
CA ILE A 156 4.25 -8.60 16.43
C ILE A 156 5.47 -7.73 16.11
N THR A 157 6.33 -8.25 15.25
CA THR A 157 7.56 -7.60 14.82
C THR A 157 7.63 -7.52 13.29
N GLY A 158 8.53 -6.66 12.80
CA GLY A 158 8.79 -6.49 11.37
C GLY A 158 7.66 -5.75 10.64
N GLU A 159 7.93 -5.38 9.41
CA GLU A 159 6.98 -4.68 8.56
C GLU A 159 5.84 -5.58 8.10
N LYS A 160 4.69 -4.97 7.90
CA LYS A 160 3.49 -5.62 7.37
C LYS A 160 2.96 -4.83 6.18
N ALA A 161 2.30 -5.51 5.25
CA ALA A 161 1.64 -4.88 4.13
C ALA A 161 0.16 -4.63 4.47
N LEU A 162 -0.31 -3.40 4.27
CA LEU A 162 -1.67 -3.00 4.55
C LEU A 162 -2.45 -2.76 3.26
N VAL A 163 -3.64 -3.35 3.20
CA VAL A 163 -4.64 -3.11 2.16
C VAL A 163 -5.83 -2.42 2.81
N TYR A 164 -5.92 -1.13 2.62
CA TYR A 164 -6.94 -0.30 3.27
C TYR A 164 -8.29 -0.39 2.59
N ASN A 165 -9.36 -0.35 3.37
CA ASN A 165 -10.69 0.01 2.90
C ASN A 165 -10.65 1.49 2.47
N ALA A 166 -10.86 1.75 1.19
CA ALA A 166 -10.72 3.11 0.64
C ALA A 166 -11.68 4.11 1.26
N SER A 167 -12.90 3.69 1.60
CA SER A 167 -13.91 4.57 2.20
C SER A 167 -13.51 5.06 3.60
N ILE A 168 -12.79 4.22 4.36
CA ILE A 168 -12.27 4.59 5.68
C ILE A 168 -10.95 5.35 5.51
N ARG A 169 -9.99 4.84 4.70
CA ARG A 169 -8.67 5.47 4.52
C ARG A 169 -8.76 6.93 4.10
N LYS A 170 -9.74 7.29 3.27
CA LYS A 170 -9.98 8.66 2.80
C LYS A 170 -10.47 9.64 3.88
N GLN A 171 -10.89 9.16 5.03
CA GLN A 171 -11.33 10.01 6.15
C GLN A 171 -10.14 10.46 7.02
N PHE A 172 -8.97 9.86 6.82
CA PHE A 172 -7.77 10.11 7.61
C PHE A 172 -6.63 10.55 6.70
N GLU A 173 -5.77 11.44 7.20
CA GLU A 173 -4.58 11.89 6.50
C GLU A 173 -3.37 11.95 7.43
N TYR A 174 -2.18 11.82 6.87
CA TYR A 174 -0.95 12.09 7.61
C TYR A 174 -0.90 13.57 7.98
N LYS A 175 -0.97 13.88 9.26
CA LYS A 175 -0.91 15.25 9.78
C LYS A 175 0.54 15.63 10.00
N LEU A 176 1.04 16.55 9.18
CA LEU A 176 2.39 17.10 9.26
C LEU A 176 2.31 18.46 9.95
N GLU A 177 3.21 18.72 10.88
CA GLU A 177 3.37 20.02 11.50
C GLU A 177 4.29 20.92 10.65
N HIS A 178 4.44 22.19 11.04
CA HIS A 178 5.20 23.16 10.24
C HIS A 178 6.60 22.64 9.87
N ASN A 179 6.89 22.59 8.56
CA ASN A 179 8.16 22.14 7.98
C ASN A 179 8.52 20.65 8.16
N GLU A 180 7.64 19.81 8.68
CA GLU A 180 7.86 18.37 8.69
C GLU A 180 7.67 17.79 7.29
N LYS A 181 8.59 16.91 6.88
CA LYS A 181 8.49 16.13 5.64
C LYS A 181 8.17 14.65 5.91
N PHE A 182 8.18 14.24 7.18
CA PHE A 182 7.97 12.86 7.58
C PHE A 182 7.25 12.78 8.93
N VAL A 183 6.30 11.88 9.00
CA VAL A 183 5.68 11.39 10.23
C VAL A 183 5.55 9.87 10.10
N THR A 184 5.63 9.15 11.19
CA THR A 184 5.51 7.68 11.14
C THR A 184 4.08 7.28 10.78
N GLU A 185 3.92 6.20 10.01
CA GLU A 185 2.62 5.60 9.67
C GLU A 185 1.82 5.22 10.92
N ALA A 186 2.52 4.89 12.01
CA ALA A 186 1.92 4.57 13.30
C ALA A 186 0.99 5.66 13.85
N ARG A 187 1.26 6.95 13.56
CA ARG A 187 0.40 8.06 13.97
C ARG A 187 -0.99 7.97 13.30
N LEU A 188 -1.00 7.69 12.01
CA LEU A 188 -2.24 7.51 11.24
C LEU A 188 -3.00 6.26 11.74
N HIS A 189 -2.29 5.15 11.90
CA HIS A 189 -2.89 3.92 12.39
C HIS A 189 -3.51 4.10 13.77
N HIS A 190 -2.83 4.83 14.66
CA HIS A 190 -3.37 5.12 16.00
C HIS A 190 -4.69 5.90 15.95
N GLU A 191 -4.81 6.88 15.05
CA GLU A 191 -6.08 7.62 14.87
C GLU A 191 -7.21 6.70 14.35
N MET A 192 -6.88 5.77 13.44
CA MET A 192 -7.84 4.78 12.92
C MET A 192 -8.23 3.75 13.98
N ASP A 193 -7.28 3.27 14.77
CA ASP A 193 -7.46 2.28 15.84
C ASP A 193 -8.46 2.74 16.93
N LEU A 194 -8.70 4.05 17.06
CA LEU A 194 -9.70 4.59 18.00
C LEU A 194 -11.16 4.30 17.56
N GLN A 195 -11.39 3.98 16.29
CA GLN A 195 -12.73 3.86 15.73
C GLN A 195 -12.94 2.53 14.98
N TYR A 196 -11.86 1.94 14.47
CA TYR A 196 -11.90 0.79 13.57
C TYR A 196 -10.86 -0.25 13.98
N GLN A 197 -10.94 -1.42 13.36
CA GLN A 197 -9.99 -2.52 13.56
C GLN A 197 -9.27 -2.89 12.26
N VAL A 198 -8.26 -3.74 12.36
CA VAL A 198 -7.63 -4.45 11.25
C VAL A 198 -7.96 -5.93 11.30
N ARG A 199 -7.82 -6.62 10.16
CA ARG A 199 -7.89 -8.07 10.07
C ARG A 199 -6.58 -8.61 9.52
N CYS A 200 -5.98 -9.58 10.18
CA CYS A 200 -4.62 -10.04 9.93
C CYS A 200 -4.60 -11.41 9.26
N PHE A 201 -3.75 -11.57 8.25
CA PHE A 201 -3.65 -12.78 7.45
C PHE A 201 -2.19 -13.25 7.33
N ASN A 202 -1.91 -14.50 7.68
CA ASN A 202 -0.58 -15.12 7.61
C ASN A 202 -0.19 -15.50 6.17
N ARG A 203 -0.42 -14.59 5.24
CA ARG A 203 -0.11 -14.73 3.82
C ARG A 203 0.73 -13.54 3.35
N PRO A 204 1.83 -13.76 2.61
CA PRO A 204 2.62 -12.65 2.08
C PRO A 204 2.00 -12.06 0.82
N ILE A 205 2.02 -10.74 0.70
CA ILE A 205 1.65 -10.02 -0.52
C ILE A 205 2.76 -9.12 -1.06
N MET A 206 3.80 -8.84 -0.27
CA MET A 206 4.99 -8.07 -0.67
C MET A 206 6.25 -8.79 -0.24
#